data_ee22b5b3e23754fef5c83b3c47ac34ac
#
_entry.id   ee22b5b3e23754fef5c83b3c47ac34ac
#
_cell.length_a   1.000
_cell.length_b   1.000
_cell.length_c   1.000
_cell.angle_alpha   90.00
_cell.angle_beta   90.00
_cell.angle_gamma   90.00
#
_symmetry.space_group_name_H-M   'P 1'
#
loop_
_entity.id
_entity.type
_entity.pdbx_description
1 polymer ?
#
loop_
_entity_poly.entity_id
_entity_poly.type
_entity_poly.pdbx_seq_one_letter_code
_entity_poly.pdbx_strand_id
1 'polypeptide(L)'
;MSNKLFKVAAVILLVLFSMFSFSPQTEATNSKYVTKGATTSKVIALTFDDGSDGTNINKILQTLSANKVKATFFLTGSGAKNHPQSIKNIAAQGHQLANHSYSHPDFTKLTAAQMKAELDKTESTIKGITGKTTKPLFRAPFGASNAKVLAAVGNAGYTHTIQWNIDTLDWKGVSSASITNKVLGNVVPGTIVLMHTGAGASGTPGALQGMITKLKAKGYTFVTVSQLLKLPTSSPPPASGVKYTVKAGDTLYSIAKKYNTTVAAIAAANKIPSPYIIRVGQVLTIPGKAVPPPAAVIKYTVKSGDTLYGIAKRYNTTVAKIAAANKIPSPYIIRVGQVLTIPR
;
A
#
# COMPACT_ATOMS: atom_id res chain seq x y z
N MET A 1 66.45 -4.82 -64.37
CA MET A 1 66.50 -4.44 -62.96
C MET A 1 65.36 -3.45 -62.72
N SER A 2 64.25 -3.88 -62.18
CA SER A 2 63.13 -2.99 -61.90
C SER A 2 62.39 -3.52 -60.74
N ASN A 3 62.45 -2.81 -59.61
CA ASN A 3 61.72 -3.11 -58.40
C ASN A 3 60.26 -2.68 -58.53
N LYS A 4 59.36 -3.60 -58.52
CA LYS A 4 57.93 -3.31 -58.39
C LYS A 4 57.53 -3.31 -56.88
N LEU A 5 57.28 -2.10 -56.38
CA LEU A 5 56.61 -1.97 -55.07
C LEU A 5 55.13 -2.41 -55.11
N PHE A 6 54.81 -3.40 -54.35
CA PHE A 6 53.40 -3.74 -54.07
C PHE A 6 52.83 -2.79 -52.98
N LYS A 7 51.86 -1.97 -53.32
CA LYS A 7 51.06 -1.20 -52.39
C LYS A 7 49.94 -2.09 -51.93
N VAL A 8 49.98 -2.51 -50.67
CA VAL A 8 48.88 -3.14 -50.02
C VAL A 8 47.96 -2.04 -49.46
N ALA A 9 46.79 -1.90 -50.05
CA ALA A 9 45.73 -1.01 -49.53
C ALA A 9 44.99 -1.79 -48.46
N ALA A 10 45.17 -1.41 -47.18
CA ALA A 10 44.36 -1.91 -46.09
C ALA A 10 42.99 -1.19 -46.10
N VAL A 11 41.95 -1.91 -46.46
CA VAL A 11 40.56 -1.47 -46.31
C VAL A 11 40.15 -1.68 -44.88
N ILE A 12 40.08 -0.62 -44.08
CA ILE A 12 39.53 -0.64 -42.73
C ILE A 12 38.00 -0.62 -42.85
N LEU A 13 37.34 -1.75 -42.66
CA LEU A 13 35.91 -1.87 -42.62
C LEU A 13 35.45 -1.41 -41.20
N LEU A 14 34.96 -0.17 -41.08
CA LEU A 14 34.37 0.35 -39.85
C LEU A 14 32.98 -0.26 -39.71
N VAL A 15 32.86 -1.33 -38.92
CA VAL A 15 31.56 -1.88 -38.51
C VAL A 15 31.01 -0.99 -37.37
N LEU A 16 30.12 -0.07 -37.74
CA LEU A 16 29.31 0.66 -36.78
C LEU A 16 28.34 -0.30 -36.11
N PHE A 17 28.73 -0.85 -34.94
CA PHE A 17 27.84 -1.59 -34.05
C PHE A 17 26.92 -0.54 -33.37
N SER A 18 25.77 -0.26 -33.97
CA SER A 18 24.71 0.48 -33.30
C SER A 18 24.22 -0.35 -32.11
N MET A 19 24.75 -0.05 -30.91
CA MET A 19 24.19 -0.56 -29.66
C MET A 19 22.78 0.01 -29.55
N PHE A 20 21.80 -0.74 -30.01
CA PHE A 20 20.42 -0.58 -29.56
C PHE A 20 20.42 -0.89 -28.09
N SER A 21 20.41 0.15 -27.25
CA SER A 21 20.11 0.02 -25.83
C SER A 21 18.66 -0.47 -25.71
N PHE A 22 18.50 -1.78 -25.62
CA PHE A 22 17.26 -2.37 -25.16
C PHE A 22 17.08 -1.93 -23.70
N SER A 23 16.43 -0.79 -23.48
CA SER A 23 15.81 -0.53 -22.18
C SER A 23 14.77 -1.63 -22.01
N PRO A 24 14.82 -2.44 -20.93
CA PRO A 24 13.74 -3.37 -20.68
C PRO A 24 12.49 -2.53 -20.51
N GLN A 25 11.62 -2.58 -21.50
CA GLN A 25 10.28 -2.02 -21.42
C GLN A 25 9.61 -2.85 -20.34
N THR A 26 9.48 -2.30 -19.13
CA THR A 26 8.62 -2.88 -18.10
C THR A 26 7.26 -3.01 -18.75
N GLU A 27 6.83 -4.25 -19.01
CA GLU A 27 5.49 -4.49 -19.53
C GLU A 27 4.50 -3.71 -18.66
N ALA A 28 3.69 -2.87 -19.30
CA ALA A 28 2.67 -2.10 -18.65
C ALA A 28 1.69 -3.08 -17.98
N THR A 29 1.81 -3.27 -16.68
CA THR A 29 0.92 -4.16 -15.94
C THR A 29 -0.41 -3.46 -15.76
N ASN A 30 -1.39 -3.81 -16.59
CA ASN A 30 -2.75 -3.33 -16.43
C ASN A 30 -3.32 -3.79 -15.08
N SER A 31 -3.96 -2.88 -14.37
CA SER A 31 -4.72 -3.21 -13.17
C SER A 31 -5.87 -4.15 -13.53
N LYS A 32 -6.00 -5.27 -12.81
CA LYS A 32 -7.08 -6.23 -13.02
C LYS A 32 -8.40 -5.65 -12.53
N TYR A 33 -9.39 -5.55 -13.41
CA TYR A 33 -10.73 -5.07 -13.08
C TYR A 33 -11.56 -6.21 -12.45
N VAL A 34 -12.09 -5.96 -11.24
CA VAL A 34 -12.80 -6.98 -10.45
C VAL A 34 -14.11 -6.43 -9.93
N THR A 35 -15.21 -7.10 -10.20
CA THR A 35 -16.55 -6.77 -9.71
C THR A 35 -17.03 -7.71 -8.60
N LYS A 36 -16.50 -8.94 -8.55
CA LYS A 36 -16.89 -9.99 -7.63
C LYS A 36 -15.75 -11.00 -7.46
N GLY A 37 -15.65 -11.65 -6.33
CA GLY A 37 -14.73 -12.77 -6.11
C GLY A 37 -15.16 -14.03 -6.88
N ALA A 38 -14.20 -14.71 -7.52
CA ALA A 38 -14.42 -15.98 -8.21
C ALA A 38 -14.40 -17.14 -7.19
N THR A 39 -15.55 -17.40 -6.54
CA THR A 39 -15.68 -18.45 -5.53
C THR A 39 -17.12 -18.96 -5.43
N THR A 40 -17.27 -20.22 -5.05
CA THR A 40 -18.56 -20.85 -4.68
C THR A 40 -18.80 -20.82 -3.17
N SER A 41 -17.78 -20.52 -2.37
CA SER A 41 -17.91 -20.40 -0.93
C SER A 41 -18.74 -19.17 -0.53
N LYS A 42 -19.59 -19.29 0.47
CA LYS A 42 -20.40 -18.19 1.01
C LYS A 42 -19.53 -17.18 1.77
N VAL A 43 -18.67 -16.46 1.05
CA VAL A 43 -17.86 -15.35 1.55
C VAL A 43 -18.30 -14.04 0.92
N ILE A 44 -18.22 -12.95 1.68
CA ILE A 44 -18.64 -11.60 1.27
C ILE A 44 -17.62 -10.56 1.76
N ALA A 45 -17.32 -9.55 0.93
CA ALA A 45 -16.53 -8.40 1.31
C ALA A 45 -17.43 -7.17 1.49
N LEU A 46 -17.49 -6.64 2.71
CA LEU A 46 -18.07 -5.32 2.96
C LEU A 46 -17.02 -4.28 2.64
N THR A 47 -17.37 -3.30 1.81
CA THR A 47 -16.47 -2.22 1.42
C THR A 47 -17.10 -0.85 1.66
N PHE A 48 -16.26 0.10 2.09
CA PHE A 48 -16.69 1.45 2.44
C PHE A 48 -15.79 2.45 1.74
N ASP A 49 -16.39 3.39 1.03
CA ASP A 49 -15.67 4.42 0.29
C ASP A 49 -15.63 5.75 1.06
N ASP A 50 -14.72 6.65 0.69
CA ASP A 50 -14.48 8.05 1.05
C ASP A 50 -13.62 8.29 2.30
N GLY A 51 -14.05 7.91 3.50
CA GLY A 51 -13.37 8.29 4.74
C GLY A 51 -13.58 9.75 5.17
N SER A 52 -14.67 10.38 4.68
CA SER A 52 -14.92 11.81 4.83
C SER A 52 -15.76 12.20 6.04
N ASP A 53 -16.37 11.25 6.75
CA ASP A 53 -17.18 11.51 7.93
C ASP A 53 -16.71 10.69 9.12
N GLY A 54 -16.08 11.35 10.09
CA GLY A 54 -15.57 10.72 11.31
C GLY A 54 -16.68 10.13 12.20
N THR A 55 -17.90 10.63 12.14
CA THR A 55 -19.04 10.17 12.94
C THR A 55 -19.56 8.83 12.44
N ASN A 56 -19.84 8.70 11.14
CA ASN A 56 -20.29 7.47 10.53
C ASN A 56 -19.22 6.38 10.64
N ILE A 57 -17.95 6.71 10.38
CA ILE A 57 -16.83 5.77 10.53
C ILE A 57 -16.81 5.15 11.93
N ASN A 58 -16.95 5.95 12.99
CA ASN A 58 -16.92 5.45 14.36
C ASN A 58 -18.05 4.47 14.64
N LYS A 59 -19.29 4.76 14.20
CA LYS A 59 -20.45 3.86 14.34
C LYS A 59 -20.26 2.57 13.53
N ILE A 60 -19.74 2.67 12.31
CA ILE A 60 -19.41 1.51 11.45
C ILE A 60 -18.38 0.62 12.14
N LEU A 61 -17.28 1.20 12.63
CA LEU A 61 -16.20 0.46 13.30
C LEU A 61 -16.68 -0.22 14.58
N GLN A 62 -17.54 0.43 15.35
CA GLN A 62 -18.15 -0.16 16.55
C GLN A 62 -18.94 -1.42 16.20
N THR A 63 -19.79 -1.36 15.19
CA THR A 63 -20.60 -2.51 14.73
C THR A 63 -19.75 -3.63 14.18
N LEU A 64 -18.76 -3.31 13.33
CA LEU A 64 -17.84 -4.30 12.78
C LEU A 64 -17.04 -5.01 13.88
N SER A 65 -16.55 -4.26 14.87
CA SER A 65 -15.81 -4.79 16.02
C SER A 65 -16.67 -5.72 16.88
N ALA A 66 -17.89 -5.30 17.25
CA ALA A 66 -18.82 -6.10 18.02
C ALA A 66 -19.15 -7.44 17.34
N ASN A 67 -19.18 -7.45 16.01
CA ASN A 67 -19.46 -8.64 15.20
C ASN A 67 -18.22 -9.42 14.79
N LYS A 68 -17.01 -8.99 15.16
CA LYS A 68 -15.71 -9.56 14.74
C LYS A 68 -15.57 -9.64 13.21
N VAL A 69 -16.11 -8.65 12.50
CA VAL A 69 -16.07 -8.56 11.03
C VAL A 69 -14.92 -7.64 10.60
N LYS A 70 -14.14 -8.07 9.61
CA LYS A 70 -13.17 -7.21 8.91
C LYS A 70 -13.74 -6.77 7.58
N ALA A 71 -13.41 -5.54 7.19
CA ALA A 71 -13.89 -4.89 5.97
C ALA A 71 -12.73 -4.23 5.22
N THR A 72 -12.99 -3.74 4.01
CA THR A 72 -12.03 -2.96 3.22
C THR A 72 -12.55 -1.52 3.07
N PHE A 73 -11.70 -0.56 3.37
CA PHE A 73 -11.99 0.87 3.26
C PHE A 73 -11.18 1.46 2.11
N PHE A 74 -11.87 1.94 1.09
CA PHE A 74 -11.30 2.69 -0.03
C PHE A 74 -11.34 4.18 0.34
N LEU A 75 -10.19 4.69 0.76
CA LEU A 75 -10.10 6.00 1.39
C LEU A 75 -9.62 7.06 0.42
N THR A 76 -10.29 8.21 0.43
CA THR A 76 -9.77 9.42 -0.22
C THR A 76 -8.64 10.02 0.63
N GLY A 77 -7.63 10.58 -0.03
CA GLY A 77 -6.53 11.23 0.68
C GLY A 77 -6.97 12.49 1.42
N SER A 78 -7.92 13.25 0.86
CA SER A 78 -8.53 14.43 1.50
C SER A 78 -9.33 14.05 2.74
N GLY A 79 -10.17 13.02 2.67
CA GLY A 79 -10.92 12.51 3.82
C GLY A 79 -9.98 12.01 4.93
N ALA A 80 -8.92 11.27 4.55
CA ALA A 80 -7.91 10.81 5.50
C ALA A 80 -7.18 11.97 6.19
N LYS A 81 -6.83 13.03 5.44
CA LYS A 81 -6.20 14.23 6.01
C LYS A 81 -7.12 14.95 7.00
N ASN A 82 -8.42 15.01 6.71
CA ASN A 82 -9.40 15.72 7.55
C ASN A 82 -9.77 14.93 8.82
N HIS A 83 -9.75 13.59 8.75
CA HIS A 83 -10.16 12.71 9.84
C HIS A 83 -9.05 11.68 10.20
N PRO A 84 -7.81 12.12 10.52
CA PRO A 84 -6.66 11.21 10.68
C PRO A 84 -6.85 10.20 11.83
N GLN A 85 -7.57 10.58 12.89
CA GLN A 85 -7.83 9.68 14.00
C GLN A 85 -8.78 8.53 13.60
N SER A 86 -9.80 8.81 12.80
CA SER A 86 -10.70 7.78 12.27
C SER A 86 -9.94 6.79 11.39
N ILE A 87 -9.02 7.27 10.56
CA ILE A 87 -8.18 6.42 9.70
C ILE A 87 -7.22 5.55 10.54
N LYS A 88 -6.62 6.12 11.60
CA LYS A 88 -5.84 5.32 12.57
C LYS A 88 -6.69 4.22 13.21
N ASN A 89 -7.94 4.51 13.57
CA ASN A 89 -8.84 3.54 14.18
C ASN A 89 -9.20 2.40 13.20
N ILE A 90 -9.47 2.71 11.92
CA ILE A 90 -9.69 1.70 10.86
C ILE A 90 -8.46 0.76 10.79
N ALA A 91 -7.26 1.33 10.74
CA ALA A 91 -6.02 0.59 10.64
C ALA A 91 -5.72 -0.25 11.89
N ALA A 92 -5.94 0.31 13.09
CA ALA A 92 -5.70 -0.34 14.38
C ALA A 92 -6.65 -1.53 14.61
N GLN A 93 -7.89 -1.44 14.15
CA GLN A 93 -8.84 -2.54 14.21
C GLN A 93 -8.59 -3.64 13.17
N GLY A 94 -7.54 -3.50 12.34
CA GLY A 94 -7.12 -4.53 11.37
C GLY A 94 -8.02 -4.63 10.15
N HIS A 95 -8.72 -3.56 9.80
CA HIS A 95 -9.40 -3.44 8.50
C HIS A 95 -8.39 -3.19 7.39
N GLN A 96 -8.74 -3.55 6.16
CA GLN A 96 -7.92 -3.30 4.99
C GLN A 96 -8.10 -1.86 4.51
N LEU A 97 -6.96 -1.20 4.23
CA LEU A 97 -6.94 0.13 3.62
C LEU A 97 -6.69 -0.02 2.12
N ALA A 98 -7.40 0.76 1.32
CA ALA A 98 -7.28 0.82 -0.13
C ALA A 98 -7.38 2.27 -0.61
N ASN A 99 -6.97 2.51 -1.86
CA ASN A 99 -6.89 3.86 -2.43
C ASN A 99 -8.17 4.22 -3.19
N HIS A 100 -8.69 5.41 -2.92
CA HIS A 100 -9.86 5.99 -3.62
C HIS A 100 -9.57 7.36 -4.23
N SER A 101 -8.32 7.60 -4.70
CA SER A 101 -7.81 8.90 -5.11
C SER A 101 -7.64 9.90 -3.96
N TYR A 102 -7.08 11.07 -4.25
CA TYR A 102 -6.93 12.12 -3.24
C TYR A 102 -8.15 13.03 -3.13
N SER A 103 -8.60 13.57 -4.27
CA SER A 103 -9.66 14.59 -4.34
C SER A 103 -10.93 14.10 -5.01
N HIS A 104 -11.05 12.81 -5.27
CA HIS A 104 -12.21 12.15 -5.86
C HIS A 104 -12.59 12.64 -7.28
N PRO A 105 -11.63 12.83 -8.22
CA PRO A 105 -11.95 13.23 -9.59
C PRO A 105 -12.38 12.02 -10.45
N ASP A 106 -13.06 12.29 -11.55
CA ASP A 106 -13.31 11.30 -12.60
C ASP A 106 -11.99 10.94 -13.31
N PHE A 107 -11.48 9.75 -13.05
CA PHE A 107 -10.20 9.28 -13.59
C PHE A 107 -10.18 9.17 -15.11
N THR A 108 -11.33 8.96 -15.76
CA THR A 108 -11.41 8.88 -17.23
C THR A 108 -11.06 10.21 -17.91
N LYS A 109 -11.20 11.32 -17.18
CA LYS A 109 -10.90 12.68 -17.65
C LYS A 109 -9.46 13.14 -17.37
N LEU A 110 -8.70 12.35 -16.60
CA LEU A 110 -7.34 12.70 -16.20
C LEU A 110 -6.28 12.17 -17.18
N THR A 111 -5.13 12.82 -17.23
CA THR A 111 -3.92 12.28 -17.83
C THR A 111 -3.32 11.19 -16.91
N ALA A 112 -2.46 10.32 -17.43
CA ALA A 112 -1.77 9.31 -16.63
C ALA A 112 -0.92 9.94 -15.49
N ALA A 113 -0.30 11.08 -15.73
CA ALA A 113 0.46 11.81 -14.72
C ALA A 113 -0.44 12.34 -13.59
N GLN A 114 -1.62 12.88 -13.93
CA GLN A 114 -2.59 13.34 -12.93
C GLN A 114 -3.15 12.19 -12.11
N MET A 115 -3.51 11.06 -12.75
CA MET A 115 -3.94 9.84 -12.04
C MET A 115 -2.88 9.38 -11.05
N LYS A 116 -1.61 9.32 -11.49
CA LYS A 116 -0.50 8.95 -10.63
C LYS A 116 -0.32 9.90 -9.44
N ALA A 117 -0.45 11.20 -9.66
CA ALA A 117 -0.36 12.21 -8.59
C ALA A 117 -1.46 12.04 -7.53
N GLU A 118 -2.71 11.78 -7.95
CA GLU A 118 -3.84 11.47 -7.07
C GLU A 118 -3.57 10.22 -6.21
N LEU A 119 -3.08 9.15 -6.85
CA LEU A 119 -2.78 7.89 -6.19
C LEU A 119 -1.62 8.02 -5.20
N ASP A 120 -0.51 8.62 -5.60
CA ASP A 120 0.69 8.77 -4.76
C ASP A 120 0.45 9.69 -3.56
N LYS A 121 -0.32 10.77 -3.76
CA LYS A 121 -0.67 11.69 -2.69
C LYS A 121 -1.55 11.01 -1.63
N THR A 122 -2.49 10.18 -2.05
CA THR A 122 -3.33 9.37 -1.16
C THR A 122 -2.51 8.35 -0.39
N GLU A 123 -1.68 7.56 -1.09
CA GLU A 123 -0.77 6.59 -0.48
C GLU A 123 0.13 7.23 0.57
N SER A 124 0.75 8.36 0.23
CA SER A 124 1.65 9.09 1.15
C SER A 124 0.89 9.59 2.37
N THR A 125 -0.31 10.13 2.19
CA THR A 125 -1.15 10.65 3.29
C THR A 125 -1.56 9.51 4.23
N ILE A 126 -2.14 8.43 3.71
CA ILE A 126 -2.61 7.31 4.53
C ILE A 126 -1.45 6.58 5.21
N LYS A 127 -0.34 6.39 4.49
CA LYS A 127 0.87 5.78 5.05
C LYS A 127 1.50 6.65 6.15
N GLY A 128 1.51 7.97 5.99
CA GLY A 128 1.97 8.91 7.03
C GLY A 128 1.11 8.84 8.29
N ILE A 129 -0.20 8.64 8.16
CA ILE A 129 -1.14 8.53 9.29
C ILE A 129 -1.05 7.17 9.99
N THR A 130 -0.93 6.08 9.24
CA THR A 130 -1.16 4.70 9.73
C THR A 130 0.07 3.81 9.71
N GLY A 131 1.12 4.18 9.00
CA GLY A 131 2.26 3.33 8.67
C GLY A 131 1.96 2.21 7.66
N LYS A 132 0.72 2.11 7.16
CA LYS A 132 0.27 1.04 6.25
C LYS A 132 0.10 1.55 4.82
N THR A 133 0.29 0.66 3.85
CA THR A 133 0.06 0.92 2.43
C THR A 133 -1.41 0.70 2.05
N THR A 134 -1.88 1.42 1.04
CA THR A 134 -3.17 1.18 0.38
C THR A 134 -3.08 0.20 -0.78
N LYS A 135 -1.86 -0.12 -1.23
CA LYS A 135 -1.63 -1.10 -2.30
C LYS A 135 -1.97 -2.52 -1.81
N PRO A 136 -2.43 -3.40 -2.68
CA PRO A 136 -2.47 -3.28 -4.15
C PRO A 136 -3.84 -2.86 -4.72
N LEU A 137 -4.77 -2.35 -3.89
CA LEU A 137 -6.17 -2.13 -4.26
C LEU A 137 -6.47 -0.65 -4.53
N PHE A 138 -7.15 -0.41 -5.63
CA PHE A 138 -7.73 0.88 -6.00
C PHE A 138 -9.20 0.73 -6.36
N ARG A 139 -9.99 1.75 -6.06
CA ARG A 139 -11.35 1.92 -6.60
C ARG A 139 -11.42 3.29 -7.25
N ALA A 140 -11.91 3.32 -8.50
CA ALA A 140 -12.07 4.57 -9.21
C ALA A 140 -13.27 5.35 -8.66
N PRO A 141 -13.14 6.66 -8.42
CA PRO A 141 -14.28 7.53 -8.15
C PRO A 141 -15.40 7.33 -9.16
N PHE A 142 -16.65 7.35 -8.71
CA PHE A 142 -17.85 7.11 -9.53
C PHE A 142 -17.88 5.73 -10.23
N GLY A 143 -16.97 4.82 -9.92
CA GLY A 143 -16.78 3.59 -10.69
C GLY A 143 -16.24 3.81 -12.10
N ALA A 144 -15.85 5.05 -12.45
CA ALA A 144 -15.44 5.44 -13.79
C ALA A 144 -14.08 4.84 -14.16
N SER A 145 -14.08 3.86 -15.07
CA SER A 145 -12.86 3.14 -15.49
C SER A 145 -12.90 2.79 -16.97
N ASN A 146 -11.73 2.80 -17.60
CA ASN A 146 -11.49 2.35 -18.98
C ASN A 146 -10.06 1.81 -19.09
N ALA A 147 -9.66 1.32 -20.26
CA ALA A 147 -8.34 0.75 -20.49
C ALA A 147 -7.18 1.70 -20.09
N LYS A 148 -7.33 3.01 -20.38
CA LYS A 148 -6.33 4.03 -20.01
C LYS A 148 -6.19 4.15 -18.47
N VAL A 149 -7.30 4.11 -17.74
CA VAL A 149 -7.32 4.15 -16.28
C VAL A 149 -6.64 2.88 -15.74
N LEU A 150 -7.01 1.70 -16.23
CA LEU A 150 -6.42 0.43 -15.77
C LEU A 150 -4.91 0.37 -16.00
N ALA A 151 -4.42 0.86 -17.14
CA ALA A 151 -2.99 0.94 -17.43
C ALA A 151 -2.27 1.91 -16.47
N ALA A 152 -2.79 3.13 -16.29
CA ALA A 152 -2.17 4.15 -15.43
C ALA A 152 -2.14 3.70 -13.96
N VAL A 153 -3.22 3.10 -13.48
CA VAL A 153 -3.37 2.59 -12.11
C VAL A 153 -2.45 1.39 -11.87
N GLY A 154 -2.35 0.47 -12.83
CA GLY A 154 -1.43 -0.66 -12.78
C GLY A 154 0.03 -0.21 -12.72
N ASN A 155 0.42 0.74 -13.56
CA ASN A 155 1.76 1.34 -13.58
C ASN A 155 2.09 2.09 -12.27
N ALA A 156 1.09 2.58 -11.54
CA ALA A 156 1.27 3.17 -10.22
C ALA A 156 1.39 2.11 -9.09
N GLY A 157 1.31 0.82 -9.42
CA GLY A 157 1.47 -0.30 -8.50
C GLY A 157 0.17 -0.76 -7.82
N TYR A 158 -0.98 -0.38 -8.35
CA TYR A 158 -2.28 -0.89 -7.93
C TYR A 158 -2.75 -1.97 -8.90
N THR A 159 -2.43 -3.22 -8.58
CA THR A 159 -2.63 -4.36 -9.46
C THR A 159 -4.10 -4.76 -9.63
N HIS A 160 -4.99 -4.26 -8.78
CA HIS A 160 -6.41 -4.56 -8.81
C HIS A 160 -7.26 -3.29 -8.67
N THR A 161 -8.11 -3.06 -9.66
CA THR A 161 -9.18 -2.03 -9.64
C THR A 161 -10.48 -2.71 -9.26
N ILE A 162 -10.98 -2.39 -8.07
CA ILE A 162 -12.09 -3.06 -7.43
C ILE A 162 -13.38 -2.26 -7.62
N GLN A 163 -14.33 -2.91 -8.23
CA GLN A 163 -15.72 -2.45 -8.31
C GLN A 163 -16.58 -3.20 -7.28
N TRP A 164 -17.85 -3.42 -7.60
CA TRP A 164 -18.84 -4.12 -6.79
C TRP A 164 -19.83 -4.84 -7.66
N ASN A 165 -20.55 -5.78 -7.10
CA ASN A 165 -21.75 -6.36 -7.72
C ASN A 165 -23.02 -6.03 -6.94
N ILE A 166 -22.91 -5.39 -5.77
CA ILE A 166 -24.04 -4.79 -5.05
C ILE A 166 -23.71 -3.34 -4.73
N ASP A 167 -24.44 -2.41 -5.36
CA ASP A 167 -24.51 -0.99 -4.96
C ASP A 167 -25.69 -0.83 -4.01
N THR A 168 -25.43 -0.43 -2.79
CA THR A 168 -26.49 -0.21 -1.79
C THR A 168 -27.30 1.04 -2.03
N LEU A 169 -26.77 1.97 -2.84
CA LEU A 169 -27.30 3.31 -3.08
C LEU A 169 -27.41 4.16 -1.80
N ASP A 170 -26.62 3.82 -0.77
CA ASP A 170 -26.62 4.50 0.53
C ASP A 170 -26.25 5.98 0.42
N TRP A 171 -25.42 6.34 -0.56
CA TRP A 171 -25.04 7.72 -0.90
C TRP A 171 -26.24 8.62 -1.30
N LYS A 172 -27.38 8.02 -1.63
CA LYS A 172 -28.65 8.73 -1.88
C LYS A 172 -29.46 8.99 -0.60
N GLY A 173 -28.93 8.68 0.57
CA GLY A 173 -29.61 8.86 1.84
C GLY A 173 -30.77 7.88 2.08
N VAL A 174 -30.72 6.72 1.43
CA VAL A 174 -31.76 5.68 1.62
C VAL A 174 -31.72 5.09 3.04
N SER A 175 -32.87 4.56 3.48
CA SER A 175 -33.01 4.00 4.84
C SER A 175 -32.12 2.77 5.08
N SER A 176 -31.79 2.53 6.34
CA SER A 176 -31.07 1.30 6.79
C SER A 176 -31.79 0.03 6.37
N ALA A 177 -33.11 0.03 6.34
CA ALA A 177 -33.91 -1.11 5.88
C ALA A 177 -33.73 -1.35 4.38
N SER A 178 -33.73 -0.29 3.56
CA SER A 178 -33.48 -0.38 2.10
C SER A 178 -32.10 -0.95 1.80
N ILE A 179 -31.05 -0.46 2.50
CA ILE A 179 -29.67 -0.98 2.37
C ILE A 179 -29.63 -2.47 2.70
N THR A 180 -30.20 -2.86 3.85
CA THR A 180 -30.21 -4.25 4.31
C THR A 180 -30.93 -5.15 3.31
N ASN A 181 -32.12 -4.76 2.85
CA ASN A 181 -32.92 -5.55 1.91
C ASN A 181 -32.21 -5.68 0.54
N LYS A 182 -31.57 -4.61 0.07
CA LYS A 182 -30.80 -4.63 -1.17
C LYS A 182 -29.67 -5.67 -1.12
N VAL A 183 -28.92 -5.71 -0.02
CA VAL A 183 -27.84 -6.70 0.15
C VAL A 183 -28.39 -8.10 0.27
N LEU A 184 -29.38 -8.33 1.14
CA LEU A 184 -29.93 -9.66 1.41
C LEU A 184 -30.63 -10.31 0.21
N GLY A 185 -31.22 -9.48 -0.67
CA GLY A 185 -31.91 -9.93 -1.87
C GLY A 185 -30.99 -10.23 -3.05
N ASN A 186 -29.75 -9.72 -3.05
CA ASN A 186 -28.81 -9.84 -4.19
C ASN A 186 -27.49 -10.54 -3.86
N VAL A 187 -27.29 -10.94 -2.58
CA VAL A 187 -26.04 -11.55 -2.15
C VAL A 187 -25.83 -12.92 -2.80
N VAL A 188 -24.65 -13.12 -3.34
CA VAL A 188 -24.17 -14.42 -3.90
C VAL A 188 -22.76 -14.68 -3.36
N PRO A 189 -22.24 -15.92 -3.46
CA PRO A 189 -20.83 -16.19 -3.12
C PRO A 189 -19.87 -15.24 -3.81
N GLY A 190 -18.94 -14.68 -3.05
CA GLY A 190 -17.94 -13.75 -3.58
C GLY A 190 -18.39 -12.31 -3.74
N THR A 191 -19.59 -11.95 -3.26
CA THR A 191 -20.11 -10.57 -3.35
C THR A 191 -19.16 -9.54 -2.75
N ILE A 192 -19.02 -8.41 -3.46
CA ILE A 192 -18.41 -7.16 -2.99
C ILE A 192 -19.53 -6.11 -2.87
N VAL A 193 -19.75 -5.61 -1.68
CA VAL A 193 -20.79 -4.62 -1.39
C VAL A 193 -20.19 -3.24 -1.34
N LEU A 194 -20.72 -2.31 -2.13
CA LEU A 194 -20.40 -0.87 -2.05
C LEU A 194 -21.28 -0.21 -1.00
N MET A 195 -20.63 0.47 -0.06
CA MET A 195 -21.18 1.39 0.92
C MET A 195 -20.25 2.59 1.06
N HIS A 196 -20.70 3.64 1.75
CA HIS A 196 -19.92 4.86 1.96
C HIS A 196 -19.86 5.22 3.44
N THR A 197 -18.86 6.04 3.79
CA THR A 197 -18.70 6.59 5.14
C THR A 197 -19.12 8.06 5.25
N GLY A 198 -19.42 8.71 4.13
CA GLY A 198 -19.79 10.12 4.08
C GLY A 198 -21.14 10.41 4.74
N ALA A 199 -21.39 11.69 5.08
CA ALA A 199 -22.63 12.15 5.73
C ALA A 199 -23.88 11.79 4.93
N GLY A 200 -23.80 11.78 3.59
CA GLY A 200 -24.90 11.37 2.71
C GLY A 200 -25.35 9.93 2.89
N ALA A 201 -24.47 9.05 3.37
CA ALA A 201 -24.76 7.63 3.64
C ALA A 201 -25.26 7.39 5.08
N SER A 202 -26.17 8.23 5.54
CA SER A 202 -26.67 8.24 6.94
C SER A 202 -27.34 6.92 7.37
N GLY A 203 -27.88 6.14 6.41
CA GLY A 203 -28.50 4.83 6.68
C GLY A 203 -27.51 3.70 6.92
N THR A 204 -26.25 3.85 6.46
CA THR A 204 -25.26 2.77 6.49
C THR A 204 -24.92 2.26 7.90
N PRO A 205 -24.64 3.12 8.91
CA PRO A 205 -24.36 2.64 10.26
C PRO A 205 -25.49 1.80 10.86
N GLY A 206 -26.74 2.23 10.65
CA GLY A 206 -27.91 1.53 11.17
C GLY A 206 -28.25 0.22 10.44
N ALA A 207 -27.82 0.07 9.18
CA ALA A 207 -28.03 -1.15 8.40
C ALA A 207 -27.13 -2.32 8.85
N LEU A 208 -25.92 -2.02 9.30
CA LEU A 208 -24.85 -3.02 9.44
C LEU A 208 -25.18 -4.14 10.41
N GLN A 209 -25.71 -3.84 11.62
CA GLN A 209 -25.98 -4.87 12.63
C GLN A 209 -26.95 -5.92 12.10
N GLY A 210 -28.11 -5.48 11.58
CA GLY A 210 -29.14 -6.37 11.05
C GLY A 210 -28.68 -7.14 9.81
N MET A 211 -27.98 -6.48 8.92
CA MET A 211 -27.41 -7.06 7.72
C MET A 211 -26.38 -8.16 8.05
N ILE A 212 -25.43 -7.89 8.93
CA ILE A 212 -24.40 -8.86 9.33
C ILE A 212 -25.05 -10.07 10.02
N THR A 213 -25.98 -9.87 10.94
CA THR A 213 -26.69 -10.95 11.63
C THR A 213 -27.41 -11.87 10.66
N LYS A 214 -28.19 -11.29 9.74
CA LYS A 214 -28.96 -12.06 8.74
C LYS A 214 -28.04 -12.77 7.73
N LEU A 215 -26.94 -12.17 7.32
CA LEU A 215 -25.95 -12.81 6.43
C LEU A 215 -25.24 -13.98 7.11
N LYS A 216 -24.88 -13.85 8.40
CA LYS A 216 -24.33 -14.97 9.20
C LYS A 216 -25.33 -16.12 9.31
N ALA A 217 -26.60 -15.82 9.55
CA ALA A 217 -27.66 -16.84 9.59
C ALA A 217 -27.84 -17.56 8.25
N LYS A 218 -27.57 -16.90 7.12
CA LYS A 218 -27.52 -17.51 5.77
C LYS A 218 -26.21 -18.29 5.51
N GLY A 219 -25.28 -18.36 6.47
CA GLY A 219 -24.00 -19.07 6.38
C GLY A 219 -22.88 -18.27 5.70
N TYR A 220 -23.04 -16.96 5.50
CA TYR A 220 -21.98 -16.12 4.95
C TYR A 220 -20.92 -15.77 5.99
N THR A 221 -19.65 -15.80 5.58
CA THR A 221 -18.51 -15.28 6.34
C THR A 221 -17.98 -14.01 5.70
N PHE A 222 -17.35 -13.15 6.50
CA PHE A 222 -16.90 -11.84 6.08
C PHE A 222 -15.38 -11.82 5.96
N VAL A 223 -14.89 -11.33 4.83
CA VAL A 223 -13.46 -11.25 4.51
C VAL A 223 -13.13 -9.87 3.93
N THR A 224 -11.85 -9.48 3.96
CA THR A 224 -11.38 -8.32 3.21
C THR A 224 -11.33 -8.64 1.72
N VAL A 225 -11.24 -7.60 0.87
CA VAL A 225 -11.11 -7.80 -0.58
C VAL A 225 -9.86 -8.61 -0.93
N SER A 226 -8.71 -8.33 -0.29
CA SER A 226 -7.50 -9.14 -0.55
C SER A 226 -7.67 -10.61 -0.15
N GLN A 227 -8.35 -10.90 0.95
CA GLN A 227 -8.66 -12.28 1.33
C GLN A 227 -9.63 -12.95 0.33
N LEU A 228 -10.67 -12.22 -0.11
CA LEU A 228 -11.62 -12.69 -1.10
C LEU A 228 -10.93 -13.08 -2.41
N LEU A 229 -9.97 -12.27 -2.84
CA LEU A 229 -9.23 -12.46 -4.10
C LEU A 229 -7.98 -13.32 -3.93
N LYS A 230 -7.71 -13.83 -2.72
CA LYS A 230 -6.50 -14.61 -2.38
C LYS A 230 -5.22 -13.89 -2.80
N LEU A 231 -5.22 -12.57 -2.68
CA LEU A 231 -4.03 -11.77 -2.96
C LEU A 231 -3.00 -11.98 -1.86
N PRO A 232 -1.70 -11.91 -2.20
CA PRO A 232 -0.67 -11.84 -1.18
C PRO A 232 -1.01 -10.68 -0.24
N THR A 233 -1.27 -10.98 1.02
CA THR A 233 -1.48 -9.93 2.00
C THR A 233 -0.17 -9.18 2.13
N SER A 234 -0.22 -7.84 1.96
CA SER A 234 0.90 -6.96 2.31
C SER A 234 1.09 -6.82 3.83
N SER A 235 0.32 -7.55 4.62
CA SER A 235 0.75 -7.93 5.95
C SER A 235 1.92 -8.88 5.72
N PRO A 236 3.10 -8.62 6.30
CA PRO A 236 4.09 -9.67 6.40
C PRO A 236 3.34 -10.89 6.94
N PRO A 237 3.57 -12.12 6.42
CA PRO A 237 3.10 -13.32 7.10
C PRO A 237 3.48 -13.12 8.57
N PRO A 238 2.73 -13.68 9.54
CA PRO A 238 3.26 -13.76 10.88
C PRO A 238 4.62 -14.42 10.66
N ALA A 239 5.66 -13.60 10.60
CA ALA A 239 7.00 -14.09 10.48
C ALA A 239 7.08 -15.12 11.60
N SER A 240 7.58 -16.31 11.31
CA SER A 240 8.01 -17.23 12.34
C SER A 240 8.92 -16.39 13.25
N GLY A 241 8.30 -15.75 14.23
CA GLY A 241 8.96 -14.76 15.05
C GLY A 241 10.02 -15.47 15.85
N VAL A 242 11.20 -14.89 15.93
CA VAL A 242 12.22 -15.34 16.86
C VAL A 242 11.59 -15.31 18.25
N LYS A 243 11.58 -16.47 18.93
CA LYS A 243 11.16 -16.51 20.32
C LYS A 243 12.27 -15.88 21.17
N TYR A 244 11.90 -14.89 21.95
CA TYR A 244 12.79 -14.18 22.85
C TYR A 244 12.28 -14.23 24.27
N THR A 245 13.08 -14.77 25.19
CA THR A 245 12.76 -14.74 26.62
C THR A 245 13.28 -13.45 27.23
N VAL A 246 12.39 -12.66 27.82
CA VAL A 246 12.70 -11.39 28.47
C VAL A 246 13.67 -11.62 29.63
N LYS A 247 14.75 -10.85 29.69
CA LYS A 247 15.79 -10.88 30.72
C LYS A 247 15.63 -9.67 31.64
N ALA A 248 16.27 -9.73 32.80
CA ALA A 248 16.33 -8.58 33.71
C ALA A 248 16.95 -7.36 32.99
N GLY A 249 16.32 -6.20 33.15
CA GLY A 249 16.72 -4.96 32.49
C GLY A 249 16.18 -4.77 31.05
N ASP A 250 15.48 -5.76 30.48
CA ASP A 250 14.86 -5.61 29.15
C ASP A 250 13.66 -4.69 29.20
N THR A 251 13.53 -3.93 28.15
CA THR A 251 12.33 -3.17 27.80
C THR A 251 11.88 -3.52 26.39
N LEU A 252 10.60 -3.35 26.04
CA LEU A 252 10.18 -3.53 24.65
C LEU A 252 10.97 -2.64 23.69
N TYR A 253 11.45 -1.49 24.14
CA TYR A 253 12.30 -0.61 23.33
C TYR A 253 13.68 -1.20 23.07
N SER A 254 14.37 -1.72 24.10
CA SER A 254 15.70 -2.35 23.94
C SER A 254 15.61 -3.59 23.05
N ILE A 255 14.57 -4.41 23.25
CA ILE A 255 14.31 -5.59 22.41
C ILE A 255 13.99 -5.19 20.97
N ALA A 256 13.14 -4.19 20.75
CA ALA A 256 12.81 -3.68 19.42
C ALA A 256 14.05 -3.20 18.67
N LYS A 257 14.92 -2.44 19.35
CA LYS A 257 16.21 -1.98 18.81
C LYS A 257 17.13 -3.16 18.44
N LYS A 258 17.26 -4.14 19.35
CA LYS A 258 18.10 -5.35 19.13
C LYS A 258 17.67 -6.15 17.90
N TYR A 259 16.38 -6.31 17.69
CA TYR A 259 15.82 -7.09 16.58
C TYR A 259 15.40 -6.25 15.37
N ASN A 260 15.73 -4.96 15.37
CA ASN A 260 15.41 -4.01 14.28
C ASN A 260 13.93 -4.03 13.87
N THR A 261 13.08 -3.96 14.88
CA THR A 261 11.61 -3.90 14.78
C THR A 261 11.09 -2.72 15.60
N THR A 262 9.79 -2.63 15.84
CA THR A 262 9.20 -1.55 16.65
C THR A 262 8.53 -2.09 17.91
N VAL A 263 8.47 -1.26 18.97
CA VAL A 263 7.72 -1.58 20.19
C VAL A 263 6.28 -1.98 19.87
N ALA A 264 5.63 -1.21 18.97
CA ALA A 264 4.26 -1.49 18.55
C ALA A 264 4.11 -2.84 17.86
N ALA A 265 5.08 -3.23 17.02
CA ALA A 265 5.05 -4.53 16.34
C ALA A 265 5.22 -5.69 17.33
N ILE A 266 6.13 -5.59 18.30
CA ILE A 266 6.29 -6.61 19.36
C ILE A 266 5.03 -6.67 20.22
N ALA A 267 4.51 -5.53 20.66
CA ALA A 267 3.31 -5.47 21.48
C ALA A 267 2.09 -6.12 20.79
N ALA A 268 1.88 -5.79 19.52
CA ALA A 268 0.80 -6.37 18.71
C ALA A 268 0.95 -7.88 18.53
N ALA A 269 2.15 -8.37 18.21
CA ALA A 269 2.43 -9.79 18.00
C ALA A 269 2.22 -10.63 19.27
N ASN A 270 2.34 -10.01 20.45
CA ASN A 270 2.23 -10.66 21.75
C ASN A 270 0.98 -10.25 22.53
N LYS A 271 0.09 -9.44 21.94
CA LYS A 271 -1.15 -8.94 22.56
C LYS A 271 -0.88 -8.19 23.88
N ILE A 272 0.22 -7.42 23.95
CA ILE A 272 0.58 -6.65 25.13
C ILE A 272 -0.11 -5.29 25.07
N PRO A 273 -1.03 -4.98 26.01
CA PRO A 273 -1.74 -3.71 26.05
C PRO A 273 -0.83 -2.57 26.50
N SER A 274 -1.20 -1.32 26.18
CA SER A 274 -0.58 -0.16 26.83
C SER A 274 -0.81 -0.24 28.37
N PRO A 275 0.19 0.08 29.17
CA PRO A 275 1.49 0.75 28.92
C PRO A 275 2.65 -0.20 28.55
N TYR A 276 2.40 -1.32 27.88
CA TYR A 276 3.41 -2.22 27.29
C TYR A 276 4.38 -2.86 28.31
N ILE A 277 3.84 -3.29 29.44
CA ILE A 277 4.63 -3.92 30.51
C ILE A 277 5.01 -5.36 30.12
N ILE A 278 6.28 -5.71 30.26
CA ILE A 278 6.81 -7.05 30.09
C ILE A 278 7.45 -7.55 31.38
N ARG A 279 7.54 -8.86 31.58
CA ARG A 279 8.08 -9.48 32.79
C ARG A 279 9.27 -10.37 32.44
N VAL A 280 10.25 -10.43 33.32
CA VAL A 280 11.37 -11.38 33.19
C VAL A 280 10.83 -12.80 33.08
N GLY A 281 11.39 -13.57 32.13
CA GLY A 281 10.93 -14.91 31.81
C GLY A 281 9.77 -14.96 30.80
N GLN A 282 9.14 -13.84 30.48
CA GLN A 282 8.07 -13.82 29.45
C GLN A 282 8.67 -14.14 28.07
N VAL A 283 8.04 -15.09 27.37
CA VAL A 283 8.46 -15.43 25.99
C VAL A 283 7.70 -14.56 25.00
N LEU A 284 8.45 -13.73 24.29
CA LEU A 284 7.91 -12.85 23.25
C LEU A 284 8.15 -13.44 21.87
N THR A 285 7.15 -13.37 21.01
CA THR A 285 7.32 -13.52 19.57
C THR A 285 7.78 -12.19 19.00
N ILE A 286 9.04 -12.13 18.56
CA ILE A 286 9.59 -10.94 17.92
C ILE A 286 9.32 -11.04 16.43
N PRO A 287 8.45 -10.19 15.85
CA PRO A 287 8.20 -10.24 14.43
C PRO A 287 9.50 -9.96 13.69
N GLY A 288 9.83 -10.80 12.74
CA GLY A 288 11.01 -10.64 11.89
C GLY A 288 10.92 -9.29 11.17
N LYS A 289 12.08 -8.72 10.86
CA LYS A 289 12.20 -7.48 10.09
C LYS A 289 11.29 -7.56 8.87
N ALA A 290 10.34 -6.64 8.78
CA ALA A 290 9.86 -6.25 7.47
C ALA A 290 11.11 -5.73 6.74
N VAL A 291 11.64 -6.51 5.79
CA VAL A 291 12.65 -6.02 4.86
C VAL A 291 11.95 -4.88 4.13
N PRO A 292 12.38 -3.61 4.29
CA PRO A 292 11.85 -2.55 3.44
C PRO A 292 12.10 -3.02 2.00
N PRO A 293 11.17 -2.82 1.07
CA PRO A 293 11.51 -3.00 -0.34
C PRO A 293 12.79 -2.22 -0.58
N PRO A 294 13.75 -2.74 -1.39
CA PRO A 294 15.01 -2.06 -1.61
C PRO A 294 14.69 -0.61 -1.95
N ALA A 295 15.17 0.30 -1.11
CA ALA A 295 14.96 1.73 -1.30
C ALA A 295 15.40 2.03 -2.72
N ALA A 296 14.55 2.71 -3.51
CA ALA A 296 14.86 3.07 -4.86
C ALA A 296 16.21 3.79 -4.85
N VAL A 297 17.22 3.10 -5.35
CA VAL A 297 18.63 3.52 -5.28
C VAL A 297 18.81 4.65 -6.29
N ILE A 298 19.00 5.87 -5.81
CA ILE A 298 19.32 6.99 -6.69
C ILE A 298 20.78 6.85 -7.08
N LYS A 299 21.07 6.75 -8.38
CA LYS A 299 22.42 6.90 -8.92
C LYS A 299 22.70 8.38 -9.19
N TYR A 300 23.76 8.90 -8.61
CA TYR A 300 24.18 10.29 -8.75
C TYR A 300 25.62 10.34 -9.28
N THR A 301 25.84 11.03 -10.38
CA THR A 301 27.18 11.26 -10.91
C THR A 301 27.75 12.55 -10.31
N VAL A 302 28.87 12.46 -9.62
CA VAL A 302 29.56 13.58 -8.99
C VAL A 302 29.98 14.61 -10.03
N LYS A 303 29.65 15.87 -9.77
CA LYS A 303 30.00 17.01 -10.61
C LYS A 303 31.11 17.83 -9.97
N SER A 304 31.76 18.71 -10.75
CA SER A 304 32.74 19.67 -10.22
C SER A 304 32.10 20.52 -9.11
N GLY A 305 32.81 20.68 -8.00
CA GLY A 305 32.33 21.41 -6.80
C GLY A 305 31.47 20.62 -5.86
N ASP A 306 31.09 19.36 -6.18
CA ASP A 306 30.31 18.51 -5.26
C ASP A 306 31.15 18.05 -4.06
N THR A 307 30.48 18.00 -2.91
CA THR A 307 30.98 17.35 -1.69
C THR A 307 29.97 16.32 -1.20
N LEU A 308 30.42 15.28 -0.49
CA LEU A 308 29.50 14.31 0.11
C LEU A 308 28.48 14.97 1.02
N TYR A 309 28.88 16.05 1.70
CA TYR A 309 27.97 16.82 2.55
C TYR A 309 26.88 17.54 1.73
N GLY A 310 27.27 18.21 0.65
CA GLY A 310 26.32 18.88 -0.25
C GLY A 310 25.34 17.91 -0.89
N ILE A 311 25.85 16.75 -1.33
CA ILE A 311 25.03 15.68 -1.90
C ILE A 311 24.09 15.11 -0.83
N ALA A 312 24.57 14.83 0.38
CA ALA A 312 23.76 14.33 1.48
C ALA A 312 22.60 15.28 1.82
N LYS A 313 22.87 16.57 1.92
CA LYS A 313 21.86 17.61 2.14
C LYS A 313 20.82 17.66 1.02
N ARG A 314 21.24 17.62 -0.25
CA ARG A 314 20.36 17.64 -1.44
C ARG A 314 19.38 16.46 -1.46
N TYR A 315 19.81 15.28 -1.00
CA TYR A 315 19.01 14.05 -1.02
C TYR A 315 18.42 13.66 0.34
N ASN A 316 18.45 14.55 1.33
CA ASN A 316 17.94 14.35 2.69
C ASN A 316 18.43 13.03 3.32
N THR A 317 19.74 12.83 3.25
CA THR A 317 20.44 11.66 3.82
C THR A 317 21.69 12.14 4.60
N THR A 318 22.57 11.23 5.00
CA THR A 318 23.81 11.59 5.71
C THR A 318 25.05 11.18 4.95
N VAL A 319 26.16 11.89 5.18
CA VAL A 319 27.48 11.55 4.63
C VAL A 319 27.85 10.10 4.94
N ALA A 320 27.63 9.66 6.19
CA ALA A 320 27.93 8.31 6.63
C ALA A 320 27.13 7.23 5.83
N LYS A 321 25.86 7.49 5.56
CA LYS A 321 25.03 6.56 4.75
C LYS A 321 25.52 6.49 3.30
N ILE A 322 25.86 7.63 2.68
CA ILE A 322 26.42 7.65 1.31
C ILE A 322 27.77 6.94 1.28
N ALA A 323 28.67 7.25 2.23
CA ALA A 323 29.99 6.64 2.31
C ALA A 323 29.91 5.12 2.46
N ALA A 324 29.06 4.61 3.38
CA ALA A 324 28.85 3.19 3.59
C ALA A 324 28.28 2.49 2.37
N ALA A 325 27.26 3.07 1.71
CA ALA A 325 26.62 2.50 0.52
C ALA A 325 27.58 2.40 -0.69
N ASN A 326 28.63 3.23 -0.72
CA ASN A 326 29.61 3.29 -1.81
C ASN A 326 31.02 2.80 -1.39
N LYS A 327 31.16 2.27 -0.17
CA LYS A 327 32.44 1.80 0.39
C LYS A 327 33.55 2.88 0.32
N ILE A 328 33.19 4.15 0.60
CA ILE A 328 34.13 5.27 0.57
C ILE A 328 34.73 5.39 1.98
N PRO A 329 36.05 5.16 2.15
CA PRO A 329 36.72 5.29 3.43
C PRO A 329 36.88 6.75 3.85
N SER A 330 37.10 7.00 5.15
CA SER A 330 37.56 8.31 5.63
C SER A 330 38.92 8.66 4.98
N PRO A 331 39.11 9.90 4.53
CA PRO A 331 38.35 11.13 4.74
C PRO A 331 37.21 11.42 3.73
N TYR A 332 36.58 10.39 3.18
CA TYR A 332 35.37 10.50 2.34
C TYR A 332 35.56 11.29 1.03
N ILE A 333 36.67 11.08 0.35
CA ILE A 333 37.02 11.75 -0.91
C ILE A 333 36.16 11.17 -2.05
N ILE A 334 35.57 12.05 -2.85
CA ILE A 334 34.84 11.73 -4.08
C ILE A 334 35.49 12.42 -5.29
N ARG A 335 35.32 11.86 -6.46
CA ARG A 335 35.91 12.37 -7.70
C ARG A 335 34.82 12.75 -8.70
N VAL A 336 35.07 13.79 -9.51
CA VAL A 336 34.18 14.15 -10.61
C VAL A 336 34.01 12.95 -11.54
N GLY A 337 32.78 12.68 -11.96
CA GLY A 337 32.43 11.51 -12.76
C GLY A 337 32.15 10.25 -11.98
N GLN A 338 32.46 10.19 -10.67
CA GLN A 338 32.15 9.04 -9.83
C GLN A 338 30.63 8.87 -9.69
N VAL A 339 30.13 7.64 -9.91
CA VAL A 339 28.71 7.34 -9.74
C VAL A 339 28.47 6.85 -8.31
N LEU A 340 27.71 7.62 -7.56
CA LEU A 340 27.33 7.31 -6.18
C LEU A 340 25.95 6.69 -6.10
N THR A 341 25.83 5.68 -5.26
CA THR A 341 24.56 5.13 -4.78
C THR A 341 24.11 5.98 -3.61
N ILE A 342 23.01 6.70 -3.75
CA ILE A 342 22.44 7.55 -2.68
C ILE A 342 21.32 6.79 -1.97
N PRO A 343 21.51 6.34 -0.72
CA PRO A 343 20.47 5.73 0.09
C PRO A 343 19.50 6.80 0.59
N ARG A 344 18.22 6.52 0.51
CA ARG A 344 17.18 7.34 1.14
C ARG A 344 16.95 6.98 2.60
#